data_d08058da76446a3c5806ed4cedff707d
#
_entry.id   d08058da76446a3c5806ed4cedff707d
#
_cell.length_a   1.000
_cell.length_b   1.000
_cell.length_c   1.000
_cell.angle_alpha   90.00
_cell.angle_beta   90.00
_cell.angle_gamma   90.00
#
_symmetry.space_group_name_H-M   'P 1'
#
loop_
_entity.id
_entity.type
_entity.pdbx_description
1 polymer ?
#
loop_
_entity_poly.entity_id
_entity_poly.type
_entity_poly.pdbx_seq_one_letter_code
_entity_poly.pdbx_strand_id
1 'polypeptide(L)' 'MKKHFFVATLFATLSLSVAAAYPDKSIKFLVPWPPGGATDQVARILVQPLTKELGVSVFVENKGGAGGNIGTQAFLQDK' A
#
# COMPACT_ATOMS: atom_id res chain seq x y z
N MET A 1 -19.20 -37.71 -6.27
CA MET A 1 -19.14 -36.87 -5.08
C MET A 1 -17.73 -36.57 -4.64
N LYS A 2 -16.85 -37.57 -4.53
CA LYS A 2 -15.48 -37.37 -4.07
C LYS A 2 -14.68 -36.45 -4.98
N LYS A 3 -14.90 -36.49 -6.29
CA LYS A 3 -14.18 -35.66 -7.26
C LYS A 3 -14.52 -34.17 -7.11
N HIS A 4 -15.80 -33.85 -6.88
CA HIS A 4 -16.24 -32.46 -6.72
C HIS A 4 -15.68 -31.83 -5.44
N PHE A 5 -15.66 -32.60 -4.36
CA PHE A 5 -15.11 -32.14 -3.09
C PHE A 5 -13.61 -31.80 -3.21
N PHE A 6 -12.85 -32.59 -3.93
CA PHE A 6 -11.42 -32.38 -4.12
C PHE A 6 -11.12 -31.08 -4.89
N VAL A 7 -11.89 -30.84 -5.97
CA VAL A 7 -11.73 -29.61 -6.77
C VAL A 7 -12.02 -28.36 -5.95
N ALA A 8 -13.09 -28.39 -5.13
CA ALA A 8 -13.43 -27.25 -4.28
C ALA A 8 -12.32 -26.92 -3.30
N THR A 9 -11.68 -27.92 -2.72
CA THR A 9 -10.55 -27.73 -1.80
C THR A 9 -9.38 -27.04 -2.51
N LEU A 10 -9.08 -27.44 -3.72
CA LEU A 10 -7.99 -26.86 -4.49
C LEU A 10 -8.22 -25.39 -4.79
N PHE A 11 -9.43 -25.01 -5.20
CA PHE A 11 -9.77 -23.60 -5.44
C PHE A 11 -9.64 -22.75 -4.17
N ALA A 12 -10.10 -23.26 -3.04
CA ALA A 12 -9.99 -22.54 -1.78
C ALA A 12 -8.53 -22.28 -1.40
N THR A 13 -7.65 -23.24 -1.62
CA THR A 13 -6.22 -23.11 -1.33
C THR A 13 -5.60 -22.02 -2.21
N LEU A 14 -5.90 -21.98 -3.50
CA LEU A 14 -5.38 -20.97 -4.42
C LEU A 14 -5.85 -19.57 -4.04
N SER A 15 -7.12 -19.42 -3.66
CA SER A 15 -7.67 -18.12 -3.25
C SER A 15 -6.95 -17.59 -2.02
N LEU A 16 -6.68 -18.43 -1.03
CA LEU A 16 -5.97 -18.04 0.18
C LEU A 16 -4.54 -17.60 -0.13
N SER A 17 -3.86 -18.29 -1.03
CA SER A 17 -2.49 -17.92 -1.42
C SER A 17 -2.44 -16.53 -2.07
N VAL A 18 -3.36 -16.23 -2.97
CA VAL A 18 -3.44 -14.91 -3.61
C VAL A 18 -3.75 -13.82 -2.60
N ALA A 19 -4.71 -14.05 -1.68
CA ALA A 19 -5.09 -13.07 -0.68
C ALA A 19 -3.96 -12.78 0.30
N ALA A 20 -3.12 -13.78 0.63
CA ALA A 20 -2.01 -13.62 1.57
C ALA A 20 -0.77 -12.97 0.94
N ALA A 21 -0.68 -12.96 -0.39
CA ALA A 21 0.51 -12.48 -1.09
C ALA A 21 0.60 -10.96 -1.17
N TYR A 22 -0.49 -10.23 -1.00
CA TYR A 22 -0.50 -8.78 -1.15
C TYR A 22 -1.27 -8.11 -0.01
N PRO A 23 -0.72 -7.01 0.54
CA PRO A 23 0.63 -6.48 0.30
C PRO A 23 1.67 -7.29 1.07
N ASP A 24 2.82 -7.55 0.49
CA ASP A 24 3.88 -8.36 1.09
C ASP A 24 5.07 -7.54 1.60
N LYS A 25 5.08 -6.24 1.36
CA LYS A 25 6.16 -5.35 1.77
C LYS A 25 5.60 -3.99 2.16
N SER A 26 6.43 -3.15 2.77
CA SER A 26 6.07 -1.80 3.20
C SER A 26 5.54 -0.96 2.05
N ILE A 27 4.57 -0.10 2.37
CA ILE A 27 3.93 0.78 1.40
C ILE A 27 4.35 2.22 1.68
N LYS A 28 4.83 2.89 0.64
CA LYS A 28 5.23 4.28 0.72
C LYS A 28 4.04 5.18 0.36
N PHE A 29 3.70 6.09 1.26
CA PHE A 29 2.69 7.11 1.02
C PHE A 29 3.43 8.40 0.63
N LEU A 30 3.51 8.68 -0.66
CA LEU A 30 4.29 9.81 -1.14
C LEU A 30 3.47 11.09 -1.04
N VAL A 31 4.05 12.10 -0.38
CA VAL A 31 3.48 13.44 -0.26
C VAL A 31 4.38 14.40 -1.03
N PRO A 32 3.92 14.97 -2.15
CA PRO A 32 4.76 15.82 -3.01
C PRO A 32 4.88 17.26 -2.50
N TRP A 33 4.88 17.44 -1.18
CA TRP A 33 5.05 18.71 -0.50
C TRP A 33 5.93 18.53 0.74
N PRO A 34 6.52 19.61 1.25
CA PRO A 34 7.40 19.51 2.43
C PRO A 34 6.65 19.05 3.67
N PRO A 35 7.36 18.45 4.64
CA PRO A 35 6.73 18.00 5.89
C PRO A 35 6.17 19.16 6.70
N GLY A 36 5.10 18.89 7.45
CA GLY A 36 4.48 19.85 8.35
C GLY A 36 3.32 20.62 7.76
N GLY A 37 3.11 20.56 6.46
CA GLY A 37 1.96 21.20 5.82
C GLY A 37 0.66 20.43 6.02
N ALA A 38 -0.44 20.98 5.49
CA ALA A 38 -1.77 20.37 5.66
C ALA A 38 -1.85 18.98 5.04
N THR A 39 -1.28 18.80 3.85
CA THR A 39 -1.28 17.49 3.18
C THR A 39 -0.47 16.47 3.96
N ASP A 40 0.67 16.88 4.51
CA ASP A 40 1.49 16.00 5.32
C ASP A 40 0.76 15.54 6.58
N GLN A 41 0.06 16.46 7.25
CA GLN A 41 -0.71 16.13 8.46
C GLN A 41 -1.80 15.12 8.17
N VAL A 42 -2.53 15.31 7.07
CA VAL A 42 -3.58 14.36 6.67
C VAL A 42 -2.97 12.98 6.38
N ALA A 43 -1.87 12.94 5.65
CA ALA A 43 -1.19 11.68 5.33
C ALA A 43 -0.77 10.93 6.59
N ARG A 44 -0.19 11.63 7.57
CA ARG A 44 0.27 11.02 8.83
C ARG A 44 -0.88 10.50 9.68
N ILE A 45 -2.04 11.15 9.62
CA ILE A 45 -3.24 10.65 10.29
C ILE A 45 -3.71 9.34 9.65
N LEU A 46 -3.61 9.21 8.34
CA LEU A 46 -4.10 8.05 7.60
C LEU A 46 -3.17 6.83 7.68
N VAL A 47 -1.85 7.02 7.79
CA VAL A 47 -0.92 5.90 7.72
C VAL A 47 -1.06 4.92 8.88
N GLN A 48 -1.46 5.36 10.06
CA GLN A 48 -1.62 4.46 11.20
C GLN A 48 -2.76 3.46 11.00
N PRO A 49 -3.99 3.90 10.69
CA PRO A 49 -5.06 2.94 10.43
C PRO A 49 -4.79 2.09 9.18
N LEU A 50 -4.12 2.63 8.16
CA LEU A 50 -3.76 1.84 6.99
C LEU A 50 -2.77 0.72 7.33
N THR A 51 -1.77 1.02 8.15
CA THR A 51 -0.82 0.00 8.63
C THR A 51 -1.56 -1.12 9.33
N LYS A 52 -2.51 -0.78 10.20
CA LYS A 52 -3.28 -1.76 10.94
C LYS A 52 -4.14 -2.62 10.01
N GLU A 53 -4.82 -2.00 9.06
CA GLU A 53 -5.73 -2.71 8.15
C GLU A 53 -4.97 -3.61 7.17
N LEU A 54 -3.83 -3.14 6.66
CA LEU A 54 -3.09 -3.86 5.63
C LEU A 54 -2.09 -4.87 6.19
N GLY A 55 -1.75 -4.76 7.47
CA GLY A 55 -0.81 -5.69 8.10
C GLY A 55 0.64 -5.49 7.69
N VAL A 56 0.96 -4.41 7.01
CA VAL A 56 2.34 -4.05 6.65
C VAL A 56 2.57 -2.59 7.02
N SER A 57 3.83 -2.19 7.15
CA SER A 57 4.17 -0.81 7.48
C SER A 57 3.78 0.12 6.33
N VAL A 58 3.02 1.17 6.63
CA VAL A 58 2.73 2.28 5.71
C VAL A 58 3.42 3.51 6.27
N PHE A 59 4.25 4.17 5.48
CA PHE A 59 5.03 5.31 5.95
C PHE A 59 4.96 6.47 4.97
N VAL A 60 5.13 7.69 5.50
CA VAL A 60 5.08 8.91 4.71
C VAL A 60 6.48 9.26 4.22
N GLU A 61 6.60 9.58 2.93
CA GLU A 61 7.80 10.17 2.37
C GLU A 61 7.44 11.51 1.73
N ASN A 62 8.11 12.56 2.15
CA ASN A 62 7.89 13.90 1.61
C ASN A 62 8.91 14.20 0.52
N LYS A 63 8.41 14.67 -0.62
CA LYS A 63 9.25 15.06 -1.76
C LYS A 63 8.73 16.37 -2.32
N GLY A 64 9.09 17.46 -1.67
CA GLY A 64 8.60 18.79 -2.04
C GLY A 64 9.35 19.41 -3.18
N GLY A 65 8.78 20.48 -3.74
CA GLY A 65 9.40 21.33 -4.75
C GLY A 65 8.53 21.50 -5.99
N ALA A 66 8.66 22.68 -6.62
CA ALA A 66 7.98 23.03 -7.87
C ALA A 66 6.46 22.76 -7.85
N GLY A 67 5.78 23.13 -6.75
CA GLY A 67 4.34 22.96 -6.63
C GLY A 67 3.87 21.51 -6.72
N GLY A 68 4.68 20.57 -6.28
CA GLY A 68 4.36 19.14 -6.31
C GLY A 68 4.91 18.38 -7.51
N ASN A 69 5.50 19.07 -8.49
CA ASN A 69 5.97 18.43 -9.72
C ASN A 69 7.13 17.48 -9.46
N ILE A 70 8.06 17.86 -8.58
CA ILE A 70 9.23 17.02 -8.28
C ILE A 70 8.80 15.71 -7.62
N GLY A 71 7.89 15.78 -6.66
CA GLY A 71 7.38 14.58 -6.00
C GLY A 71 6.61 13.68 -6.96
N THR A 72 5.79 14.26 -7.81
CA THR A 72 5.02 13.50 -8.80
C THR A 72 5.95 12.78 -9.78
N GLN A 73 7.00 13.44 -10.26
CA GLN A 73 7.99 12.80 -11.12
C GLN A 73 8.71 11.67 -10.41
N ALA A 74 9.08 11.86 -9.15
CA ALA A 74 9.72 10.82 -8.36
C ALA A 74 8.83 9.60 -8.22
N PHE A 75 7.53 9.80 -8.01
CA PHE A 75 6.55 8.72 -7.95
C PHE A 75 6.48 7.92 -9.25
N LEU A 76 6.45 8.62 -10.38
CA LEU A 76 6.37 7.97 -11.68
C LEU A 76 7.61 7.13 -12.01
N GLN A 77 8.76 7.47 -11.44
CA GLN A 77 10.01 6.75 -11.64
C GLN A 77 10.20 5.63 -10.63
N ASP A 78 9.44 5.61 -9.58
CA ASP A 78 9.52 4.60 -8.53
C ASP A 78 8.86 3.31 -8.99
N LYS A 79 9.54 2.20 -8.82
CA LYS A 79 9.03 0.87 -9.13
C LYS A 79 8.78 0.10 -7.84
#